data_7f885822bd1fe0460a91046050b0bab2
#
_entry.id   7f885822bd1fe0460a91046050b0bab2
#
_cell.length_a   1.000
_cell.length_b   1.000
_cell.length_c   1.000
_cell.angle_alpha   90.00
_cell.angle_beta   90.00
_cell.angle_gamma   90.00
#
_symmetry.space_group_name_H-M   'P 1'
#
loop_
_entity.id
_entity.type
_entity.pdbx_description
1 polymer ?
#
loop_
_entity_poly.entity_id
_entity_poly.type
_entity_poly.pdbx_seq_one_letter_code
_entity_poly.pdbx_strand_id
1 'polypeptide(L)'
;MTVTGLEAVSRYRVKITFDEEETVTINARDAAAFGFSEGSEVPEAIWEEFLKGQKSAAIAKCGKLLQDMDYSAKGLLDKLLRNGFPQEAAEYAVEKMQEAHYVDDVRYAATYLKYHLRDKSLKRIQMDLKAKGVPGDVVARVIREHEEEREGDIKESETEQAKRLLKKRRFDPDNPDPNAIRKQMAYLFGKGYGMDVIRRAMEELAQEDEESGTEPE
;
A
#
# COMPACT_ATOMS: atom_id res chain seq x y z
N MET A 1 17.99 0.89 30.27
CA MET A 1 17.41 -0.12 29.34
C MET A 1 18.19 -1.42 29.50
N THR A 2 17.51 -2.54 29.58
CA THR A 2 18.13 -3.87 29.82
C THR A 2 17.82 -4.80 28.67
N VAL A 3 18.79 -5.60 28.22
CA VAL A 3 18.54 -6.66 27.21
C VAL A 3 17.80 -7.83 27.88
N THR A 4 16.57 -8.08 27.48
CA THR A 4 15.72 -9.14 28.03
C THR A 4 15.69 -10.41 27.18
N GLY A 5 16.14 -10.34 25.94
CA GLY A 5 16.24 -11.51 25.06
C GLY A 5 17.15 -11.30 23.89
N LEU A 6 17.81 -12.38 23.46
CA LEU A 6 18.71 -12.41 22.32
C LEU A 6 18.47 -13.68 21.52
N GLU A 7 17.88 -13.56 20.32
CA GLU A 7 17.49 -14.66 19.45
C GLU A 7 18.24 -14.62 18.11
N ALA A 8 18.84 -15.72 17.70
CA ALA A 8 19.50 -15.83 16.40
C ALA A 8 18.44 -15.94 15.28
N VAL A 9 18.33 -14.91 14.44
CA VAL A 9 17.45 -14.91 13.26
C VAL A 9 18.13 -15.60 12.08
N SER A 10 19.44 -15.46 11.97
CA SER A 10 20.27 -16.12 10.95
C SER A 10 21.72 -16.23 11.41
N ARG A 11 22.58 -16.83 10.58
CA ARG A 11 24.03 -16.94 10.88
C ARG A 11 24.69 -15.59 11.23
N TYR A 12 24.15 -14.50 10.72
CA TYR A 12 24.78 -13.17 10.84
C TYR A 12 23.90 -12.13 11.54
N ARG A 13 22.66 -12.46 11.87
CA ARG A 13 21.68 -11.50 12.44
C ARG A 13 21.06 -12.03 13.71
N VAL A 14 20.96 -11.17 14.69
CA VAL A 14 20.31 -11.43 15.97
C VAL A 14 19.16 -10.44 16.17
N LYS A 15 18.07 -10.93 16.72
CA LYS A 15 16.96 -10.13 17.25
C LYS A 15 17.23 -9.91 18.72
N ILE A 16 17.21 -8.67 19.15
CA ILE A 16 17.43 -8.26 20.53
C ILE A 16 16.12 -7.66 21.02
N THR A 17 15.70 -8.08 22.21
CA THR A 17 14.54 -7.53 22.91
C THR A 17 15.03 -6.79 24.14
N PHE A 18 14.48 -5.63 24.39
CA PHE A 18 14.78 -4.80 25.56
C PHE A 18 13.56 -4.73 26.49
N ASP A 19 13.77 -4.31 27.72
CA ASP A 19 12.75 -4.25 28.80
C ASP A 19 11.56 -3.32 28.49
N GLU A 20 11.71 -2.35 27.59
CA GLU A 20 10.65 -1.45 27.12
C GLU A 20 9.91 -2.00 25.87
N GLU A 21 9.96 -3.30 25.66
CA GLU A 21 9.39 -3.98 24.47
C GLU A 21 9.98 -3.54 23.13
N GLU A 22 11.04 -2.71 23.15
CA GLU A 22 11.78 -2.35 21.94
C GLU A 22 12.47 -3.59 21.39
N THR A 23 12.33 -3.83 20.09
CA THR A 23 13.00 -4.96 19.42
C THR A 23 13.77 -4.48 18.20
N VAL A 24 15.04 -4.90 18.12
CA VAL A 24 15.89 -4.60 16.97
C VAL A 24 16.46 -5.88 16.37
N THR A 25 16.69 -5.88 15.05
CA THR A 25 17.36 -7.00 14.39
C THR A 25 18.61 -6.50 13.68
N ILE A 26 19.76 -6.77 14.24
CA ILE A 26 21.06 -6.24 13.79
C ILE A 26 22.02 -7.36 13.44
N ASN A 27 23.20 -6.98 12.90
CA ASN A 27 24.28 -7.93 12.71
C ASN A 27 24.83 -8.40 14.07
N ALA A 28 25.12 -9.68 14.19
CA ALA A 28 25.67 -10.26 15.43
C ALA A 28 27.00 -9.62 15.87
N ARG A 29 27.80 -9.14 14.90
CA ARG A 29 29.04 -8.42 15.21
C ARG A 29 28.77 -7.06 15.86
N ASP A 30 27.74 -6.37 15.38
CA ASP A 30 27.36 -5.05 15.92
C ASP A 30 26.80 -5.24 17.33
N ALA A 31 25.95 -6.27 17.56
CA ALA A 31 25.48 -6.61 18.91
C ALA A 31 26.62 -6.83 19.90
N ALA A 32 27.63 -7.60 19.49
CA ALA A 32 28.82 -7.83 20.31
C ALA A 32 29.67 -6.57 20.53
N ALA A 33 29.80 -5.72 19.51
CA ALA A 33 30.56 -4.48 19.60
C ALA A 33 29.94 -3.45 20.57
N PHE A 34 28.59 -3.41 20.65
CA PHE A 34 27.86 -2.57 21.62
C PHE A 34 27.67 -3.26 22.99
N GLY A 35 28.14 -4.49 23.16
CA GLY A 35 28.04 -5.23 24.41
C GLY A 35 26.63 -5.74 24.71
N PHE A 36 25.76 -5.86 23.71
CA PHE A 36 24.40 -6.38 23.88
C PHE A 36 24.43 -7.88 24.14
N SER A 37 24.21 -8.27 25.39
CA SER A 37 24.08 -9.65 25.82
C SER A 37 22.87 -9.80 26.76
N GLU A 38 22.27 -10.96 26.81
CA GLU A 38 21.10 -11.20 27.65
C GLU A 38 21.40 -10.88 29.12
N GLY A 39 20.55 -10.07 29.74
CA GLY A 39 20.69 -9.58 31.10
C GLY A 39 21.63 -8.37 31.24
N SER A 40 22.27 -7.88 30.17
CA SER A 40 23.12 -6.69 30.26
C SER A 40 22.32 -5.40 30.35
N GLU A 41 22.76 -4.48 31.21
CA GLU A 41 22.30 -3.10 31.19
C GLU A 41 22.98 -2.35 30.03
N VAL A 42 22.19 -1.59 29.29
CA VAL A 42 22.68 -0.72 28.21
C VAL A 42 22.64 0.72 28.70
N PRO A 43 23.80 1.34 28.97
CA PRO A 43 23.88 2.75 29.33
C PRO A 43 23.29 3.64 28.22
N GLU A 44 22.67 4.75 28.60
CA GLU A 44 22.05 5.69 27.66
C GLU A 44 23.02 6.15 26.57
N ALA A 45 24.25 6.46 26.92
CA ALA A 45 25.29 6.87 25.97
C ALA A 45 25.61 5.81 24.91
N ILE A 46 25.59 4.52 25.29
CA ILE A 46 25.77 3.40 24.34
C ILE A 46 24.56 3.25 23.43
N TRP A 47 23.35 3.40 23.98
CA TRP A 47 22.12 3.39 23.19
C TRP A 47 22.08 4.53 22.18
N GLU A 48 22.41 5.75 22.58
CA GLU A 48 22.48 6.91 21.69
C GLU A 48 23.49 6.74 20.55
N GLU A 49 24.68 6.21 20.84
CA GLU A 49 25.69 5.93 19.83
C GLU A 49 25.20 4.84 18.85
N PHE A 50 24.63 3.77 19.35
CA PHE A 50 24.00 2.73 18.55
C PHE A 50 22.91 3.32 17.66
N LEU A 51 21.98 4.09 18.23
CA LEU A 51 20.86 4.69 17.52
C LEU A 51 21.31 5.65 16.42
N LYS A 52 22.36 6.42 16.63
CA LYS A 52 22.98 7.29 15.60
C LYS A 52 23.45 6.48 14.40
N GLY A 53 24.06 5.32 14.62
CA GLY A 53 24.44 4.38 13.56
C GLY A 53 23.22 3.82 12.82
N GLN A 54 22.18 3.44 13.57
CA GLN A 54 20.93 2.91 13.01
C GLN A 54 20.18 3.96 12.17
N LYS A 55 20.14 5.23 12.58
CA LYS A 55 19.57 6.34 11.80
C LYS A 55 20.24 6.45 10.42
N SER A 56 21.55 6.42 10.37
CA SER A 56 22.30 6.46 9.11
C SER A 56 22.04 5.23 8.23
N ALA A 57 22.02 4.05 8.83
CA ALA A 57 21.73 2.80 8.13
C ALA A 57 20.28 2.75 7.60
N ALA A 58 19.30 3.26 8.36
CA ALA A 58 17.91 3.34 7.96
C ALA A 58 17.71 4.28 6.75
N ILE A 59 18.37 5.46 6.74
CA ILE A 59 18.40 6.38 5.59
C ILE A 59 18.94 5.66 4.34
N ALA A 60 20.09 4.99 4.46
CA ALA A 60 20.67 4.25 3.34
C ALA A 60 19.75 3.11 2.85
N LYS A 61 19.02 2.48 3.78
CA LYS A 61 18.01 1.46 3.44
C LYS A 61 16.81 2.06 2.71
N CYS A 62 16.33 3.23 3.13
CA CYS A 62 15.28 3.98 2.42
C CYS A 62 15.68 4.24 0.97
N GLY A 63 16.89 4.77 0.74
CA GLY A 63 17.39 5.05 -0.60
C GLY A 63 17.35 3.82 -1.52
N LYS A 64 17.75 2.64 -1.00
CA LYS A 64 17.66 1.39 -1.77
C LYS A 64 16.22 0.96 -2.05
N LEU A 65 15.32 1.10 -1.08
CA LEU A 65 13.91 0.73 -1.26
C LEU A 65 13.21 1.62 -2.29
N LEU A 66 13.49 2.93 -2.26
CA LEU A 66 12.89 3.92 -3.14
C LEU A 66 13.43 3.88 -4.58
N GLN A 67 14.59 3.21 -4.82
CA GLN A 67 15.05 2.91 -6.18
C GLN A 67 14.16 1.89 -6.89
N ASP A 68 13.59 0.96 -6.14
CA ASP A 68 12.81 -0.14 -6.72
C ASP A 68 11.33 0.22 -6.91
N MET A 69 10.74 1.00 -5.99
CA MET A 69 9.32 1.39 -6.04
C MET A 69 9.00 2.55 -5.09
N ASP A 70 7.89 3.24 -5.37
CA ASP A 70 7.36 4.27 -4.48
C ASP A 70 6.69 3.65 -3.24
N TYR A 71 6.81 4.35 -2.12
CA TYR A 71 6.16 4.03 -0.85
C TYR A 71 5.41 5.25 -0.31
N SER A 72 4.30 5.01 0.40
CA SER A 72 3.78 5.99 1.35
C SER A 72 4.71 6.09 2.56
N ALA A 73 4.65 7.20 3.29
CA ALA A 73 5.46 7.39 4.51
C ALA A 73 5.27 6.23 5.50
N LYS A 74 4.01 5.86 5.79
CA LYS A 74 3.68 4.70 6.64
C LYS A 74 4.17 3.38 6.05
N GLY A 75 4.03 3.18 4.76
CA GLY A 75 4.49 1.96 4.08
C GLY A 75 6.01 1.78 4.17
N LEU A 76 6.77 2.89 4.06
CA LEU A 76 8.22 2.88 4.22
C LEU A 76 8.62 2.62 5.68
N LEU A 77 7.94 3.27 6.65
CA LEU A 77 8.14 3.02 8.07
C LEU A 77 7.93 1.54 8.41
N ASP A 78 6.79 0.98 8.04
CA ASP A 78 6.47 -0.44 8.28
C ASP A 78 7.52 -1.37 7.63
N LYS A 79 8.09 -0.96 6.50
CA LYS A 79 9.15 -1.74 5.83
C LYS A 79 10.45 -1.71 6.62
N LEU A 80 10.84 -0.56 7.19
CA LEU A 80 12.03 -0.42 8.03
C LEU A 80 11.87 -1.23 9.33
N LEU A 81 10.74 -1.11 10.01
CA LEU A 81 10.44 -1.87 11.23
C LEU A 81 10.50 -3.38 10.98
N ARG A 82 9.91 -3.87 9.89
CA ARG A 82 10.02 -5.28 9.47
C ARG A 82 11.44 -5.70 9.11
N ASN A 83 12.30 -4.78 8.73
CA ASN A 83 13.73 -5.05 8.55
C ASN A 83 14.51 -5.06 9.87
N GLY A 84 13.85 -4.72 10.99
CA GLY A 84 14.41 -4.77 12.34
C GLY A 84 15.12 -3.51 12.78
N PHE A 85 14.88 -2.37 12.13
CA PHE A 85 15.37 -1.08 12.62
C PHE A 85 14.60 -0.67 13.89
N PRO A 86 15.28 -0.03 14.86
CA PRO A 86 14.61 0.63 15.99
C PRO A 86 13.55 1.62 15.49
N GLN A 87 12.45 1.77 16.23
CA GLN A 87 11.36 2.65 15.84
C GLN A 87 11.86 4.09 15.61
N GLU A 88 12.61 4.64 16.54
CA GLU A 88 13.15 5.99 16.43
C GLU A 88 14.04 6.19 15.19
N ALA A 89 14.87 5.19 14.86
CA ALA A 89 15.73 5.27 13.67
C ALA A 89 14.91 5.18 12.37
N ALA A 90 13.86 4.36 12.37
CA ALA A 90 12.98 4.21 11.24
C ALA A 90 12.15 5.48 11.00
N GLU A 91 11.56 6.07 12.06
CA GLU A 91 10.81 7.32 12.00
C GLU A 91 11.69 8.47 11.52
N TYR A 92 12.89 8.63 12.12
CA TYR A 92 13.86 9.62 11.69
C TYR A 92 14.21 9.52 10.21
N ALA A 93 14.44 8.29 9.72
CA ALA A 93 14.79 8.08 8.32
C ALA A 93 13.62 8.45 7.38
N VAL A 94 12.38 8.10 7.74
CA VAL A 94 11.19 8.46 6.95
C VAL A 94 11.00 9.96 6.92
N GLU A 95 11.14 10.65 8.06
CA GLU A 95 11.07 12.12 8.14
C GLU A 95 12.09 12.76 7.21
N LYS A 96 13.35 12.31 7.23
CA LYS A 96 14.40 12.80 6.32
C LYS A 96 14.09 12.56 4.85
N MET A 97 13.44 11.44 4.51
CA MET A 97 12.98 11.18 3.14
C MET A 97 11.83 12.11 2.73
N GLN A 98 10.94 12.47 3.65
CA GLN A 98 9.88 13.44 3.42
C GLN A 98 10.41 14.86 3.27
N GLU A 99 11.30 15.31 4.16
CA GLU A 99 11.97 16.62 4.07
C GLU A 99 12.72 16.80 2.73
N ALA A 100 13.34 15.74 2.25
CA ALA A 100 14.07 15.73 0.98
C ALA A 100 13.15 15.44 -0.25
N HIS A 101 11.82 15.37 -0.07
CA HIS A 101 10.82 15.11 -1.09
C HIS A 101 10.98 13.76 -1.85
N TYR A 102 11.72 12.81 -1.29
CA TYR A 102 11.76 11.45 -1.82
C TYR A 102 10.49 10.68 -1.51
N VAL A 103 9.85 10.95 -0.37
CA VAL A 103 8.55 10.40 0.04
C VAL A 103 7.55 11.54 0.14
N ASP A 104 6.42 11.38 -0.54
CA ASP A 104 5.32 12.35 -0.57
C ASP A 104 4.01 11.59 -0.75
N ASP A 105 3.18 11.58 0.29
CA ASP A 105 1.92 10.84 0.31
C ASP A 105 0.88 11.41 -0.67
N VAL A 106 0.95 12.71 -1.01
CA VAL A 106 0.08 13.33 -2.02
C VAL A 106 0.43 12.81 -3.40
N ARG A 107 1.73 12.87 -3.76
CA ARG A 107 2.23 12.35 -5.03
C ARG A 107 1.97 10.84 -5.14
N TYR A 108 2.19 10.11 -4.07
CA TYR A 108 1.91 8.67 -4.01
C TYR A 108 0.44 8.36 -4.27
N ALA A 109 -0.48 9.07 -3.58
CA ALA A 109 -1.92 8.89 -3.73
C ALA A 109 -2.40 9.27 -5.15
N ALA A 110 -1.93 10.38 -5.71
CA ALA A 110 -2.27 10.82 -7.06
C ALA A 110 -1.80 9.81 -8.11
N THR A 111 -0.57 9.31 -7.97
CA THR A 111 -0.02 8.28 -8.85
C THR A 111 -0.84 6.99 -8.74
N TYR A 112 -1.14 6.55 -7.52
CA TYR A 112 -1.95 5.35 -7.27
C TYR A 112 -3.35 5.47 -7.88
N LEU A 113 -4.01 6.62 -7.69
CA LEU A 113 -5.32 6.91 -8.27
C LEU A 113 -5.27 6.81 -9.80
N LYS A 114 -4.33 7.51 -10.43
CA LYS A 114 -4.17 7.52 -11.89
C LYS A 114 -4.00 6.12 -12.49
N TYR A 115 -3.19 5.27 -11.87
CA TYR A 115 -2.95 3.91 -12.36
C TYR A 115 -4.14 2.97 -12.15
N HIS A 116 -4.88 3.13 -11.05
CA HIS A 116 -5.93 2.18 -10.68
C HIS A 116 -7.35 2.60 -11.05
N LEU A 117 -7.56 3.85 -11.47
CA LEU A 117 -8.88 4.34 -11.86
C LEU A 117 -9.48 3.57 -13.06
N ARG A 118 -8.65 2.92 -13.86
CA ARG A 118 -9.09 2.12 -15.00
C ARG A 118 -9.70 0.76 -14.62
N ASP A 119 -9.42 0.26 -13.43
CA ASP A 119 -9.77 -1.12 -13.05
C ASP A 119 -10.34 -1.26 -11.64
N LYS A 120 -10.51 -0.15 -10.91
CA LYS A 120 -11.10 -0.11 -9.57
C LYS A 120 -12.03 1.09 -9.43
N SER A 121 -13.07 0.95 -8.61
CA SER A 121 -13.90 2.08 -8.21
C SER A 121 -13.12 3.05 -7.30
N LEU A 122 -13.54 4.31 -7.25
CA LEU A 122 -12.96 5.31 -6.34
C LEU A 122 -13.01 4.85 -4.88
N LYS A 123 -14.13 4.23 -4.47
CA LYS A 123 -14.28 3.66 -3.13
C LYS A 123 -13.20 2.62 -2.82
N ARG A 124 -12.89 1.74 -3.77
CA ARG A 124 -11.82 0.74 -3.59
C ARG A 124 -10.46 1.39 -3.51
N ILE A 125 -10.18 2.38 -4.35
CA ILE A 125 -8.92 3.15 -4.32
C ILE A 125 -8.74 3.84 -2.97
N GLN A 126 -9.79 4.47 -2.42
CA GLN A 126 -9.76 5.05 -1.08
C GLN A 126 -9.39 4.04 0.00
N MET A 127 -10.02 2.86 -0.03
CA MET A 127 -9.72 1.79 0.94
C MET A 127 -8.29 1.30 0.81
N ASP A 128 -7.82 1.10 -0.41
CA ASP A 128 -6.46 0.63 -0.68
C ASP A 128 -5.41 1.65 -0.21
N LEU A 129 -5.61 2.96 -0.46
CA LEU A 129 -4.72 4.03 -0.02
C LEU A 129 -4.67 4.13 1.52
N LYS A 130 -5.83 4.04 2.19
CA LYS A 130 -5.90 3.99 3.66
C LYS A 130 -5.17 2.76 4.22
N ALA A 131 -5.35 1.60 3.60
CA ALA A 131 -4.64 0.37 3.99
C ALA A 131 -3.12 0.47 3.78
N LYS A 132 -2.67 1.31 2.85
CA LYS A 132 -1.25 1.65 2.64
C LYS A 132 -0.75 2.74 3.59
N GLY A 133 -1.61 3.22 4.49
CA GLY A 133 -1.28 4.19 5.52
C GLY A 133 -1.25 5.64 5.05
N VAL A 134 -1.78 5.95 3.87
CA VAL A 134 -1.95 7.34 3.43
C VAL A 134 -3.01 8.01 4.30
N PRO A 135 -2.74 9.21 4.86
CA PRO A 135 -3.70 9.94 5.69
C PRO A 135 -5.03 10.21 4.97
N GLY A 136 -6.14 10.12 5.70
CA GLY A 136 -7.48 10.20 5.11
C GLY A 136 -7.81 11.54 4.47
N ASP A 137 -7.28 12.63 5.01
CA ASP A 137 -7.38 13.99 4.48
C ASP A 137 -6.60 14.15 3.16
N VAL A 138 -5.40 13.54 3.07
CA VAL A 138 -4.61 13.48 1.83
C VAL A 138 -5.38 12.73 0.75
N VAL A 139 -5.95 11.56 1.08
CA VAL A 139 -6.76 10.77 0.14
C VAL A 139 -7.96 11.57 -0.35
N ALA A 140 -8.68 12.23 0.57
CA ALA A 140 -9.86 13.03 0.21
C ALA A 140 -9.48 14.23 -0.68
N ARG A 141 -8.36 14.89 -0.39
CA ARG A 141 -7.85 16.01 -1.18
C ARG A 141 -7.52 15.56 -2.60
N VAL A 142 -6.73 14.52 -2.77
CA VAL A 142 -6.30 14.01 -4.08
C VAL A 142 -7.49 13.58 -4.94
N ILE A 143 -8.51 12.97 -4.34
CA ILE A 143 -9.72 12.58 -5.07
C ILE A 143 -10.49 13.81 -5.53
N ARG A 144 -10.66 14.82 -4.66
CA ARG A 144 -11.35 16.06 -5.01
C ARG A 144 -10.61 16.80 -6.12
N GLU A 145 -9.30 16.99 -6.01
CA GLU A 145 -8.47 17.62 -7.04
C GLU A 145 -8.62 16.91 -8.39
N HIS A 146 -8.62 15.58 -8.37
CA HIS A 146 -8.83 14.79 -9.58
C HIS A 146 -10.24 14.96 -10.16
N GLU A 147 -11.27 15.10 -9.32
CA GLU A 147 -12.64 15.35 -9.77
C GLU A 147 -12.80 16.74 -10.36
N GLU A 148 -12.17 17.77 -9.77
CA GLU A 148 -12.16 19.15 -10.24
C GLU A 148 -11.43 19.29 -11.59
N GLU A 149 -10.27 18.67 -11.77
CA GLU A 149 -9.52 18.67 -13.03
C GLU A 149 -10.30 18.04 -14.20
N ARG A 150 -11.28 17.18 -13.91
CA ARG A 150 -12.11 16.49 -14.90
C ARG A 150 -13.50 17.13 -15.09
N GLU A 151 -13.75 18.28 -14.54
CA GLU A 151 -15.02 19.02 -14.66
C GLU A 151 -15.32 19.52 -16.09
N GLY A 152 -14.75 19.01 -17.09
CA GLY A 152 -15.03 19.27 -18.52
C GLY A 152 -15.01 18.03 -19.37
N ASP A 153 -14.50 16.93 -18.86
CA ASP A 153 -14.47 15.65 -19.57
C ASP A 153 -15.74 14.85 -19.27
N ILE A 154 -16.26 14.15 -20.29
CA ILE A 154 -17.36 13.20 -20.12
C ILE A 154 -16.88 12.15 -19.11
N LYS A 155 -17.34 12.27 -17.86
CA LYS A 155 -17.07 11.29 -16.81
C LYS A 155 -17.62 9.94 -17.25
N GLU A 156 -16.75 8.99 -17.55
CA GLU A 156 -17.16 7.59 -17.68
C GLU A 156 -17.84 7.18 -16.36
N SER A 157 -19.13 6.85 -16.40
CA SER A 157 -19.87 6.44 -15.22
C SER A 157 -19.30 5.16 -14.63
N GLU A 158 -19.51 4.90 -13.33
CA GLU A 158 -19.10 3.61 -12.73
C GLU A 158 -19.74 2.41 -13.48
N THR A 159 -20.94 2.60 -14.03
CA THR A 159 -21.61 1.58 -14.86
C THR A 159 -20.83 1.31 -16.14
N GLU A 160 -20.42 2.35 -16.87
CA GLU A 160 -19.62 2.21 -18.10
C GLU A 160 -18.25 1.55 -17.80
N GLN A 161 -17.61 1.92 -16.71
CA GLN A 161 -16.37 1.28 -16.26
C GLN A 161 -16.58 -0.22 -15.98
N ALA A 162 -17.67 -0.58 -15.30
CA ALA A 162 -18.02 -1.95 -15.01
C ALA A 162 -18.32 -2.74 -16.30
N LYS A 163 -19.06 -2.16 -17.26
CA LYS A 163 -19.32 -2.74 -18.59
C LYS A 163 -18.02 -3.03 -19.33
N ARG A 164 -17.13 -2.05 -19.39
CA ARG A 164 -15.81 -2.23 -20.02
C ARG A 164 -15.01 -3.37 -19.40
N LEU A 165 -15.04 -3.51 -18.06
CA LEU A 165 -14.36 -4.60 -17.36
C LEU A 165 -15.01 -5.97 -17.66
N LEU A 166 -16.33 -6.03 -17.79
CA LEU A 166 -17.07 -7.24 -18.19
C LEU A 166 -16.73 -7.64 -19.62
N LYS A 167 -16.75 -6.69 -20.58
CA LYS A 167 -16.34 -6.92 -21.98
C LYS A 167 -14.91 -7.45 -22.06
N LYS A 168 -13.96 -6.86 -21.31
CA LYS A 168 -12.57 -7.34 -21.25
C LYS A 168 -12.46 -8.79 -20.75
N ARG A 169 -13.38 -9.22 -19.90
CA ARG A 169 -13.46 -10.59 -19.38
C ARG A 169 -14.31 -11.52 -20.23
N ARG A 170 -14.76 -11.05 -21.39
CA ARG A 170 -15.62 -11.80 -22.31
C ARG A 170 -16.88 -12.31 -21.59
N PHE A 171 -17.50 -11.43 -20.80
CA PHE A 171 -18.80 -11.73 -20.19
C PHE A 171 -19.81 -11.88 -21.32
N ASP A 172 -20.51 -12.99 -21.32
CA ASP A 172 -21.59 -13.30 -22.22
C ASP A 172 -22.91 -13.10 -21.46
N PRO A 173 -23.68 -12.04 -21.78
CA PRO A 173 -24.97 -11.79 -21.10
C PRO A 173 -26.03 -12.84 -21.40
N ASP A 174 -25.96 -13.53 -22.53
CA ASP A 174 -26.88 -14.58 -22.91
C ASP A 174 -26.56 -15.93 -22.27
N ASN A 175 -25.45 -16.03 -21.56
CA ASN A 175 -25.07 -17.26 -20.89
C ASN A 175 -25.90 -17.49 -19.62
N PRO A 176 -26.78 -18.50 -19.56
CA PRO A 176 -27.64 -18.76 -18.43
C PRO A 176 -26.94 -19.41 -17.23
N ASP A 177 -25.61 -19.66 -17.29
CA ASP A 177 -24.87 -20.30 -16.18
C ASP A 177 -24.79 -19.37 -14.95
N PRO A 178 -25.51 -19.68 -13.86
CA PRO A 178 -25.47 -18.86 -12.64
C PRO A 178 -24.08 -18.76 -12.01
N ASN A 179 -23.18 -19.72 -12.24
CA ASN A 179 -21.85 -19.71 -11.70
C ASN A 179 -20.96 -18.73 -12.47
N ALA A 180 -21.12 -18.63 -13.79
CA ALA A 180 -20.45 -17.64 -14.61
C ALA A 180 -20.85 -16.23 -14.17
N ILE A 181 -22.13 -15.97 -14.01
CA ILE A 181 -22.68 -14.69 -13.53
C ILE A 181 -22.09 -14.36 -12.14
N ARG A 182 -22.16 -15.28 -11.17
CA ARG A 182 -21.61 -15.08 -9.82
C ARG A 182 -20.13 -14.73 -9.84
N LYS A 183 -19.32 -15.36 -10.68
CA LYS A 183 -17.89 -15.08 -10.82
C LYS A 183 -17.65 -13.65 -11.30
N GLN A 184 -18.43 -13.16 -12.24
CA GLN A 184 -18.30 -11.78 -12.74
C GLN A 184 -18.77 -10.76 -11.69
N MET A 185 -19.89 -11.03 -11.02
CA MET A 185 -20.36 -10.20 -9.91
C MET A 185 -19.31 -10.12 -8.78
N ALA A 186 -18.76 -11.26 -8.35
CA ALA A 186 -17.72 -11.31 -7.33
C ALA A 186 -16.44 -10.57 -7.75
N TYR A 187 -16.07 -10.66 -9.02
CA TYR A 187 -14.94 -9.92 -9.57
C TYR A 187 -15.14 -8.40 -9.47
N LEU A 188 -16.28 -7.87 -9.94
CA LEU A 188 -16.57 -6.44 -9.88
C LEU A 188 -16.74 -5.95 -8.44
N PHE A 189 -17.38 -6.75 -7.59
CA PHE A 189 -17.50 -6.44 -6.17
C PHE A 189 -16.12 -6.36 -5.49
N GLY A 190 -15.21 -7.27 -5.81
CA GLY A 190 -13.81 -7.21 -5.36
C GLY A 190 -13.05 -5.97 -5.86
N LYS A 191 -13.49 -5.41 -7.00
CA LYS A 191 -12.99 -4.13 -7.53
C LYS A 191 -13.63 -2.89 -6.87
N GLY A 192 -14.63 -3.10 -6.00
CA GLY A 192 -15.27 -2.07 -5.19
C GLY A 192 -16.55 -1.48 -5.79
N TYR A 193 -17.06 -2.02 -6.89
CA TYR A 193 -18.33 -1.56 -7.46
C TYR A 193 -19.50 -2.02 -6.58
N GLY A 194 -20.52 -1.15 -6.46
CA GLY A 194 -21.76 -1.47 -5.75
C GLY A 194 -22.59 -2.53 -6.51
N MET A 195 -23.42 -3.28 -5.80
CA MET A 195 -24.26 -4.31 -6.41
C MET A 195 -25.28 -3.74 -7.40
N ASP A 196 -25.73 -2.52 -7.17
CA ASP A 196 -26.61 -1.75 -8.06
C ASP A 196 -25.93 -1.40 -9.38
N VAL A 197 -24.68 -0.93 -9.32
CA VAL A 197 -23.83 -0.64 -10.48
C VAL A 197 -23.54 -1.92 -11.26
N ILE A 198 -23.21 -3.01 -10.56
CA ILE A 198 -22.89 -4.31 -11.18
C ILE A 198 -24.09 -4.83 -11.95
N ARG A 199 -25.29 -4.84 -11.34
CA ARG A 199 -26.50 -5.31 -11.99
C ARG A 199 -26.85 -4.48 -13.22
N ARG A 200 -26.84 -3.13 -13.07
CA ARG A 200 -27.09 -2.22 -14.20
C ARG A 200 -26.13 -2.45 -15.35
N ALA A 201 -24.83 -2.61 -15.07
CA ALA A 201 -23.84 -2.88 -16.09
C ALA A 201 -24.07 -4.18 -16.85
N MET A 202 -24.54 -5.23 -16.16
CA MET A 202 -24.90 -6.51 -16.79
C MET A 202 -26.18 -6.40 -17.62
N GLU A 203 -27.20 -5.70 -17.12
CA GLU A 203 -28.48 -5.48 -17.81
C GLU A 203 -28.28 -4.64 -19.08
N GLU A 204 -27.52 -3.54 -19.01
CA GLU A 204 -27.22 -2.72 -20.17
C GLU A 204 -26.39 -3.45 -21.23
N LEU A 205 -25.47 -4.34 -20.84
CA LEU A 205 -24.74 -5.19 -21.80
C LEU A 205 -25.66 -6.18 -22.52
N ALA A 206 -26.64 -6.77 -21.83
CA ALA A 206 -27.60 -7.66 -22.44
C ALA A 206 -28.45 -6.93 -23.49
N GLN A 207 -28.85 -5.67 -23.19
CA GLN A 207 -29.61 -4.85 -24.14
C GLN A 207 -28.79 -4.47 -25.37
N GLU A 208 -27.47 -4.08 -25.16
CA GLU A 208 -26.58 -3.76 -26.29
C GLU A 208 -26.37 -4.94 -27.25
N ASP A 209 -26.28 -6.17 -26.73
CA ASP A 209 -26.12 -7.38 -27.55
C ASP A 209 -27.44 -7.73 -28.33
N GLU A 210 -28.61 -7.52 -27.72
CA GLU A 210 -29.90 -7.68 -28.42
C GLU A 210 -30.06 -6.68 -29.56
N GLU A 211 -29.70 -5.41 -29.37
CA GLU A 211 -29.78 -4.38 -30.39
C GLU A 211 -28.77 -4.60 -31.54
N SER A 212 -27.57 -5.09 -31.24
CA SER A 212 -26.55 -5.38 -32.25
C SER A 212 -26.82 -6.63 -33.06
N GLY A 213 -27.64 -7.57 -32.53
CA GLY A 213 -28.05 -8.79 -33.22
C GLY A 213 -29.24 -8.62 -34.16
N THR A 214 -29.89 -7.43 -34.19
CA THR A 214 -31.12 -7.17 -34.93
C THR A 214 -30.93 -6.34 -36.23
N GLU A 215 -29.74 -6.21 -36.78
CA GLU A 215 -29.57 -5.63 -38.11
C GLU A 215 -30.13 -6.63 -39.16
N PRO A 216 -31.18 -6.27 -39.91
CA PRO A 216 -31.69 -7.13 -40.98
C PRO A 216 -30.77 -7.06 -42.19
N GLU A 217 -30.49 -8.23 -42.77
CA GLU A 217 -29.86 -8.37 -44.10
C GLU A 217 -30.59 -7.60 -45.19
#